data_808edd96d9f30b6d20540f26b86aa8e4
#
_entry.id   808edd96d9f30b6d20540f26b86aa8e4
#
_cell.length_a   1.000
_cell.length_b   1.000
_cell.length_c   1.000
_cell.angle_alpha   90.00
_cell.angle_beta   90.00
_cell.angle_gamma   90.00
#
_symmetry.space_group_name_H-M   'P 1'
#
loop_
_entity.id
_entity.type
_entity.pdbx_description
1 polymer ?
#
loop_
_entity_poly.entity_id
_entity_poly.type
_entity_poly.pdbx_seq_one_letter_code
_entity_poly.pdbx_strand_id
1 'polypeptide(L)'
;MIKDIEKWIAEFVSAHNKEIGQVPCPFAKEAMLKERINYVSGGKHTISPLLDSLANSWDDKYEVVVLYMDKKEMTPKEVSDTVKTFNDNAMKNKVDIVALEDHPDDPEILNGVSMNFGKATLILVQR
;
A
#
# COMPACT_ATOMS: atom_id res chain seq x y z
N MET A 1 -15.42 0.87 -1.85
CA MET A 1 -14.05 0.80 -1.27
C MET A 1 -13.00 1.44 -2.17
N ILE A 2 -12.93 1.08 -3.45
CA ILE A 2 -11.93 1.64 -4.38
C ILE A 2 -12.03 3.16 -4.49
N LYS A 3 -13.24 3.71 -4.60
CA LYS A 3 -13.45 5.16 -4.66
C LYS A 3 -12.96 5.88 -3.40
N ASP A 4 -13.10 5.25 -2.24
CA ASP A 4 -12.59 5.79 -0.98
C ASP A 4 -11.07 5.83 -0.96
N ILE A 5 -10.41 4.81 -1.49
CA ILE A 5 -8.96 4.74 -1.58
C ILE A 5 -8.44 5.81 -2.56
N GLU A 6 -9.10 5.95 -3.72
CA GLU A 6 -8.75 6.98 -4.70
C GLU A 6 -8.86 8.39 -4.10
N LYS A 7 -9.93 8.65 -3.34
CA LYS A 7 -10.12 9.92 -2.65
C LYS A 7 -9.01 10.18 -1.63
N TRP A 8 -8.65 9.18 -0.86
CA TRP A 8 -7.55 9.29 0.12
C TRP A 8 -6.22 9.57 -0.56
N ILE A 9 -5.92 8.91 -1.67
CA ILE A 9 -4.71 9.17 -2.46
C ILE A 9 -4.71 10.62 -2.97
N ALA A 10 -5.83 11.07 -3.53
CA ALA A 10 -5.93 12.41 -4.10
C ALA A 10 -5.85 13.52 -3.04
N GLU A 11 -6.54 13.36 -1.91
CA GLU A 11 -6.71 14.41 -0.91
C GLU A 11 -5.64 14.41 0.17
N PHE A 12 -5.01 13.29 0.43
CA PHE A 12 -4.04 13.17 1.51
C PHE A 12 -2.66 12.70 1.03
N VAL A 13 -2.60 11.50 0.43
CA VAL A 13 -1.31 10.87 0.10
C VAL A 13 -0.54 11.66 -0.96
N SER A 14 -1.25 12.26 -1.91
CA SER A 14 -0.68 13.01 -3.04
C SER A 14 -0.64 14.51 -2.83
N ALA A 15 -1.30 15.03 -1.78
CA ALA A 15 -1.40 16.46 -1.53
C ALA A 15 -0.35 16.91 -0.51
N HIS A 16 0.11 18.16 -0.66
CA HIS A 16 0.98 18.77 0.33
C HIS A 16 0.22 18.93 1.65
N ASN A 17 0.78 18.43 2.74
CA ASN A 17 0.22 18.56 4.07
C ASN A 17 1.09 19.54 4.87
N LYS A 18 0.50 20.66 5.33
CA LYS A 18 1.20 21.72 6.05
C LYS A 18 1.77 21.23 7.38
N GLU A 19 1.08 20.31 8.06
CA GLU A 19 1.50 19.78 9.36
C GLU A 19 2.70 18.86 9.22
N ILE A 20 2.76 18.12 8.11
CA ILE A 20 3.90 17.24 7.77
C ILE A 20 5.02 18.02 7.10
N GLY A 21 4.66 19.10 6.37
CA GLY A 21 5.61 19.91 5.63
C GLY A 21 6.02 19.35 4.28
N GLN A 22 5.34 18.30 3.81
CA GLN A 22 5.67 17.64 2.54
C GLN A 22 4.49 16.83 2.01
N VAL A 23 4.59 16.37 0.78
CA VAL A 23 3.65 15.41 0.19
C VAL A 23 3.97 14.03 0.78
N PRO A 24 3.00 13.32 1.41
CA PRO A 24 3.26 12.00 1.99
C PRO A 24 3.81 10.98 1.00
N CYS A 25 3.28 10.95 -0.24
CA CYS A 25 3.79 10.06 -1.28
C CYS A 25 3.75 10.78 -2.65
N PRO A 26 4.87 11.40 -3.07
CA PRO A 26 4.89 12.18 -4.32
C PRO A 26 4.57 11.35 -5.57
N PHE A 27 4.91 10.07 -5.57
CA PHE A 27 4.73 9.18 -6.72
C PHE A 27 3.28 8.77 -6.94
N ALA A 28 2.46 8.75 -5.88
CA ALA A 28 1.07 8.31 -5.95
C ALA A 28 0.22 9.21 -6.84
N LYS A 29 0.46 10.52 -6.79
CA LYS A 29 -0.28 11.48 -7.62
C LYS A 29 -0.07 11.22 -9.11
N GLU A 30 1.18 11.04 -9.51
CA GLU A 30 1.51 10.79 -10.92
C GLU A 30 0.93 9.46 -11.40
N ALA A 31 1.07 8.41 -10.60
CA ALA A 31 0.51 7.09 -10.92
C ALA A 31 -1.01 7.14 -11.06
N MET A 32 -1.68 7.89 -10.18
CA MET A 32 -3.13 8.05 -10.22
C MET A 32 -3.57 8.82 -11.46
N LEU A 33 -2.90 9.92 -11.79
CA LEU A 33 -3.22 10.73 -12.97
C LEU A 33 -3.02 9.98 -14.28
N LYS A 34 -2.07 9.05 -14.32
CA LYS A 34 -1.79 8.21 -15.48
C LYS A 34 -2.61 6.92 -15.49
N GLU A 35 -3.50 6.73 -14.51
CA GLU A 35 -4.28 5.50 -14.35
C GLU A 35 -3.40 4.25 -14.25
N ARG A 36 -2.28 4.36 -13.54
CA ARG A 36 -1.30 3.29 -13.39
C ARG A 36 -1.32 2.64 -12.00
N ILE A 37 -2.47 2.73 -11.33
CA ILE A 37 -2.72 2.07 -10.05
C ILE A 37 -3.77 0.98 -10.27
N ASN A 38 -3.46 -0.24 -9.85
CA ASN A 38 -4.41 -1.35 -9.83
C ASN A 38 -4.87 -1.60 -8.39
N TYR A 39 -6.15 -1.89 -8.21
CA TYR A 39 -6.76 -2.15 -6.91
C TYR A 39 -7.24 -3.59 -6.86
N VAL A 40 -6.73 -4.37 -5.91
CA VAL A 40 -7.03 -5.79 -5.80
C VAL A 40 -7.50 -6.12 -4.39
N SER A 41 -8.66 -6.77 -4.29
CA SER A 41 -9.21 -7.25 -3.02
C SER A 41 -8.48 -8.52 -2.58
N GLY A 42 -8.11 -8.58 -1.31
CA GLY A 42 -7.45 -9.75 -0.73
C GLY A 42 -8.01 -10.10 0.64
N GLY A 43 -7.44 -11.10 1.26
CA GLY A 43 -7.76 -11.56 2.60
C GLY A 43 -6.59 -12.34 3.19
N LYS A 44 -6.75 -12.81 4.42
CA LYS A 44 -5.69 -13.48 5.17
C LYS A 44 -5.04 -14.64 4.40
N HIS A 45 -5.83 -15.43 3.69
CA HIS A 45 -5.35 -16.63 2.99
C HIS A 45 -4.91 -16.38 1.55
N THR A 46 -5.18 -15.19 1.01
CA THR A 46 -4.85 -14.87 -0.38
C THR A 46 -3.73 -13.84 -0.53
N ILE A 47 -3.40 -13.12 0.54
CA ILE A 47 -2.46 -12.00 0.46
C ILE A 47 -1.05 -12.45 0.10
N SER A 48 -0.53 -13.51 0.71
CA SER A 48 0.80 -14.01 0.39
C SER A 48 0.91 -14.54 -1.05
N PRO A 49 -0.04 -15.36 -1.55
CA PRO A 49 -0.05 -15.73 -2.97
C PRO A 49 -0.14 -14.53 -3.91
N LEU A 50 -0.93 -13.50 -3.58
CA LEU A 50 -1.02 -12.29 -4.39
C LEU A 50 0.32 -11.54 -4.45
N LEU A 51 1.00 -11.37 -3.30
CA LEU A 51 2.31 -10.74 -3.25
C LEU A 51 3.34 -11.53 -4.06
N ASP A 52 3.36 -12.85 -3.93
CA ASP A 52 4.27 -13.72 -4.68
C ASP A 52 4.01 -13.61 -6.19
N SER A 53 2.75 -13.56 -6.59
CA SER A 53 2.37 -13.37 -7.98
C SER A 53 2.88 -12.04 -8.54
N LEU A 54 2.79 -10.97 -7.77
CA LEU A 54 3.30 -9.66 -8.17
C LEU A 54 4.82 -9.67 -8.31
N ALA A 55 5.53 -10.35 -7.42
CA ALA A 55 6.98 -10.47 -7.49
C ALA A 55 7.44 -11.29 -8.70
N ASN A 56 6.69 -12.31 -9.07
CA ASN A 56 7.04 -13.21 -10.18
C ASN A 56 6.59 -12.71 -11.54
N SER A 57 5.51 -11.92 -11.60
CA SER A 57 4.91 -11.49 -12.87
C SER A 57 4.23 -10.13 -12.70
N TRP A 58 5.03 -9.07 -12.69
CA TRP A 58 4.52 -7.70 -12.61
C TRP A 58 3.98 -7.23 -13.96
N ASP A 59 2.78 -6.67 -13.95
CA ASP A 59 2.20 -6.05 -15.15
C ASP A 59 2.74 -4.62 -15.28
N ASP A 60 3.57 -4.37 -16.29
CA ASP A 60 4.22 -3.07 -16.53
C ASP A 60 3.24 -1.95 -16.84
N LYS A 61 1.97 -2.26 -17.05
CA LYS A 61 0.90 -1.27 -17.18
C LYS A 61 0.73 -0.47 -15.89
N TYR A 62 1.07 -1.06 -14.74
CA TYR A 62 0.88 -0.43 -13.44
C TYR A 62 2.21 -0.07 -12.78
N GLU A 63 2.20 1.02 -12.03
CA GLU A 63 3.32 1.45 -11.19
C GLU A 63 3.09 1.08 -9.73
N VAL A 64 1.82 1.02 -9.32
CA VAL A 64 1.40 0.70 -7.96
C VAL A 64 0.24 -0.28 -8.00
N VAL A 65 0.27 -1.27 -7.11
CA VAL A 65 -0.87 -2.15 -6.84
C VAL A 65 -1.28 -1.93 -5.40
N VAL A 66 -2.55 -1.60 -5.18
CA VAL A 66 -3.12 -1.45 -3.84
C VAL A 66 -3.91 -2.70 -3.52
N LEU A 67 -3.39 -3.51 -2.61
CA LEU A 67 -4.12 -4.65 -2.07
C LEU A 67 -4.93 -4.14 -0.88
N TYR A 68 -6.22 -4.40 -0.87
CA TYR A 68 -7.09 -3.95 0.20
C TYR A 68 -7.91 -5.10 0.78
N MET A 69 -8.18 -5.03 2.09
CA MET A 69 -8.94 -6.03 2.81
C MET A 69 -9.61 -5.41 4.03
N ASP A 70 -10.64 -6.08 4.55
CA ASP A 70 -11.26 -5.69 5.82
C ASP A 70 -10.19 -5.74 6.93
N LYS A 71 -10.23 -4.78 7.86
CA LYS A 71 -9.27 -4.70 8.95
C LYS A 71 -9.27 -5.93 9.87
N LYS A 72 -10.35 -6.70 9.87
CA LYS A 72 -10.49 -7.90 10.69
C LYS A 72 -9.80 -9.13 10.08
N GLU A 73 -9.42 -9.07 8.81
CA GLU A 73 -8.78 -10.18 8.13
C GLU A 73 -7.41 -10.52 8.72
N MET A 74 -6.63 -9.50 9.07
CA MET A 74 -5.30 -9.67 9.65
C MET A 74 -5.08 -8.64 10.75
N THR A 75 -4.34 -9.04 11.80
CA THR A 75 -3.88 -8.09 12.83
C THR A 75 -2.75 -7.22 12.27
N PRO A 76 -2.45 -6.06 12.90
CA PRO A 76 -1.30 -5.24 12.49
C PRO A 76 0.00 -6.04 12.46
N LYS A 77 0.21 -6.92 13.43
CA LYS A 77 1.41 -7.75 13.49
C LYS A 77 1.48 -8.74 12.33
N GLU A 78 0.36 -9.39 12.00
CA GLU A 78 0.30 -10.32 10.87
C GLU A 78 0.61 -9.61 9.54
N VAL A 79 0.06 -8.42 9.34
CA VAL A 79 0.34 -7.60 8.15
C VAL A 79 1.82 -7.22 8.12
N SER A 80 2.36 -6.73 9.24
CA SER A 80 3.76 -6.33 9.35
C SER A 80 4.71 -7.49 9.05
N ASP A 81 4.45 -8.67 9.64
CA ASP A 81 5.27 -9.86 9.41
C ASP A 81 5.22 -10.31 7.94
N THR A 82 4.03 -10.27 7.33
CA THR A 82 3.85 -10.65 5.92
C THR A 82 4.60 -9.71 4.99
N VAL A 83 4.47 -8.41 5.20
CA VAL A 83 5.14 -7.37 4.40
C VAL A 83 6.65 -7.47 4.55
N LYS A 84 7.14 -7.64 5.78
CA LYS A 84 8.56 -7.79 6.04
C LYS A 84 9.15 -9.01 5.34
N THR A 85 8.48 -10.16 5.46
CA THR A 85 8.92 -11.39 4.79
C THR A 85 8.97 -11.20 3.28
N PHE A 86 7.94 -10.58 2.71
CA PHE A 86 7.90 -10.31 1.28
C PHE A 86 9.05 -9.40 0.84
N ASN A 87 9.27 -8.28 1.56
CA ASN A 87 10.34 -7.33 1.22
C ASN A 87 11.72 -7.95 1.36
N ASP A 88 11.95 -8.75 2.42
CA ASP A 88 13.22 -9.43 2.63
C ASP A 88 13.51 -10.42 1.50
N ASN A 89 12.50 -11.19 1.07
CA ASN A 89 12.64 -12.13 -0.04
C ASN A 89 12.87 -11.42 -1.38
N ALA A 90 12.17 -10.31 -1.62
CA ALA A 90 12.37 -9.51 -2.84
C ALA A 90 13.79 -8.96 -2.92
N MET A 91 14.31 -8.44 -1.80
CA MET A 91 15.67 -7.94 -1.73
C MET A 91 16.69 -9.05 -1.95
N LYS A 92 16.50 -10.20 -1.31
CA LYS A 92 17.38 -11.38 -1.44
C LYS A 92 17.44 -11.89 -2.87
N ASN A 93 16.29 -11.89 -3.57
CA ASN A 93 16.19 -12.36 -4.96
C ASN A 93 16.43 -11.25 -5.98
N LYS A 94 16.81 -10.04 -5.54
CA LYS A 94 17.07 -8.88 -6.39
C LYS A 94 15.89 -8.48 -7.27
N VAL A 95 14.68 -8.62 -6.73
CA VAL A 95 13.45 -8.17 -7.37
C VAL A 95 13.22 -6.73 -6.94
N ASP A 96 13.10 -5.83 -7.90
CA ASP A 96 12.92 -4.39 -7.64
C ASP A 96 11.45 -4.06 -7.37
N ILE A 97 10.98 -4.45 -6.20
CA ILE A 97 9.61 -4.26 -5.76
C ILE A 97 9.58 -4.09 -4.24
N VAL A 98 8.73 -3.22 -3.75
CA VAL A 98 8.57 -2.99 -2.31
C VAL A 98 7.11 -2.90 -1.93
N ALA A 99 6.76 -3.47 -0.78
CA ALA A 99 5.44 -3.38 -0.20
C ALA A 99 5.46 -2.48 1.04
N LEU A 100 4.42 -1.68 1.19
CA LEU A 100 4.22 -0.79 2.32
C LEU A 100 2.89 -1.11 2.98
N GLU A 101 2.89 -1.31 4.29
CA GLU A 101 1.70 -1.67 5.05
C GLU A 101 0.95 -0.45 5.57
N ASP A 102 -0.37 -0.59 5.71
CA ASP A 102 -1.24 0.41 6.30
C ASP A 102 -2.42 -0.27 6.98
N HIS A 103 -2.33 -0.49 8.30
CA HIS A 103 -3.41 -1.10 9.08
C HIS A 103 -4.10 -0.04 9.94
N PRO A 104 -5.45 0.02 9.97
CA PRO A 104 -6.18 1.03 10.74
C PRO A 104 -5.89 1.03 12.24
N ASP A 105 -5.56 -0.13 12.81
CA ASP A 105 -5.31 -0.27 14.25
C ASP A 105 -3.84 -0.04 14.64
N ASP A 106 -2.98 0.22 13.67
CA ASP A 106 -1.57 0.57 13.88
C ASP A 106 -1.20 1.73 12.94
N PRO A 107 -1.76 2.92 13.16
CA PRO A 107 -1.53 4.05 12.26
C PRO A 107 -0.11 4.59 12.40
N GLU A 108 0.51 4.86 11.28
CA GLU A 108 1.75 5.61 11.23
C GLU A 108 1.44 7.08 11.48
N ILE A 109 2.11 7.68 12.45
CA ILE A 109 1.90 9.08 12.81
C ILE A 109 3.18 9.87 12.55
N LEU A 110 3.05 10.95 11.77
CA LEU A 110 4.14 11.85 11.46
C LEU A 110 3.73 13.28 11.83
N ASN A 111 4.51 13.91 12.74
CA ASN A 111 4.21 15.25 13.25
C ASN A 111 2.78 15.38 13.80
N GLY A 112 2.26 14.34 14.44
CA GLY A 112 0.92 14.33 15.01
C GLY A 112 -0.20 14.02 14.02
N VAL A 113 0.11 13.79 12.76
CA VAL A 113 -0.87 13.47 11.72
C VAL A 113 -0.88 11.96 11.46
N SER A 114 -2.07 11.36 11.54
CA SER A 114 -2.23 9.94 11.17
C SER A 114 -2.08 9.78 9.67
N MET A 115 -1.20 8.88 9.27
CA MET A 115 -0.84 8.65 7.86
C MET A 115 -1.67 7.55 7.21
N ASN A 116 -2.57 6.90 7.95
CA ASN A 116 -3.28 5.75 7.39
C ASN A 116 -4.63 6.12 6.79
N PHE A 117 -5.13 5.21 5.95
CA PHE A 117 -6.44 5.32 5.31
C PHE A 117 -7.59 5.29 6.34
N GLY A 118 -7.50 4.45 7.38
CA GLY A 118 -8.43 4.42 8.49
C GLY A 118 -9.70 3.58 8.30
N LYS A 119 -9.99 3.13 7.09
CA LYS A 119 -11.22 2.39 6.76
C LYS A 119 -11.00 0.90 6.49
N ALA A 120 -9.82 0.54 6.04
CA ALA A 120 -9.47 -0.83 5.69
C ALA A 120 -7.97 -1.01 5.78
N THR A 121 -7.51 -2.26 5.79
CA THR A 121 -6.10 -2.58 5.69
C THR A 121 -5.66 -2.48 4.24
N LEU A 122 -4.57 -1.77 4.00
CA LEU A 122 -3.97 -1.62 2.68
C LEU A 122 -2.54 -2.15 2.68
N ILE A 123 -2.15 -2.75 1.57
CA ILE A 123 -0.74 -3.02 1.28
C ILE A 123 -0.47 -2.40 -0.09
N LEU A 124 0.36 -1.36 -0.11
CA LEU A 124 0.74 -0.68 -1.34
C LEU A 124 2.01 -1.33 -1.86
N VAL A 125 1.93 -1.89 -3.05
CA VAL A 125 3.07 -2.54 -3.70
C VAL A 125 3.50 -1.69 -4.88
N GLN A 126 4.78 -1.32 -4.92
CA GLN A 126 5.32 -0.49 -6.00
C GLN A 126 6.62 -1.05 -6.51
N ARG A 127 6.84 -0.79 -7.78
CA ARG A 127 8.02 -1.24 -8.49
C ARG A 127 9.05 -0.12 -8.68
#